data_6b129df106d1340e81444624573f6e32
#
_entry.id   6b129df106d1340e81444624573f6e32
#
_cell.length_a   1.000
_cell.length_b   1.000
_cell.length_c   1.000
_cell.angle_alpha   90.00
_cell.angle_beta   90.00
_cell.angle_gamma   90.00
#
_symmetry.space_group_name_H-M   'P 1'
#
loop_
_entity.id
_entity.type
_entity.pdbx_description
1 polymer ?
#
loop_
_entity_poly.entity_id
_entity_poly.type
_entity_poly.pdbx_seq_one_letter_code
_entity_poly.pdbx_strand_id
1 'polypeptide(L)'
;SWREIGGLSEQINELREVVELPLKNKKIFSKVGIIPPKGVLLYGPPGSGKTLLAKAVASSTKASFIEVVGSELVQKFIGEGAKLVKDIFKLAKEKAPSIIFIDEIDAIAAERIDFGASGEREVQRTFMQLLAELDGFKPLSNVKIIGCTNRKDILDSAIIRPGRLDRLIEVGLPDQEGRLEILKVHTAAMNLKRVKLKEAADKMEN
;
A
#
# COMPACT_ATOMS: atom_id res chain seq x y z
N SER A 1 8.63 10.04 7.17
CA SER A 1 8.54 9.75 8.63
C SER A 1 7.09 9.78 9.06
N TRP A 2 6.71 8.99 10.08
CA TRP A 2 5.34 9.01 10.66
C TRP A 2 4.91 10.40 11.15
N ARG A 3 5.86 11.26 11.49
CA ARG A 3 5.61 12.65 11.94
C ARG A 3 5.09 13.59 10.85
N GLU A 4 5.17 13.17 9.61
CA GLU A 4 4.72 13.94 8.43
C GLU A 4 3.28 13.60 8.03
N ILE A 5 2.62 12.73 8.80
CA ILE A 5 1.26 12.27 8.55
C ILE A 5 0.37 12.72 9.69
N GLY A 6 -0.67 13.48 9.39
CA GLY A 6 -1.71 13.87 10.32
C GLY A 6 -3.02 13.14 10.04
N GLY A 7 -3.82 12.90 11.07
CA GLY A 7 -5.18 12.41 10.94
C GLY A 7 -5.36 10.94 10.57
N LEU A 8 -4.30 10.10 10.66
CA LEU A 8 -4.34 8.69 10.28
C LEU A 8 -3.73 7.79 11.37
N SER A 9 -3.95 8.13 12.64
CA SER A 9 -3.32 7.43 13.78
C SER A 9 -3.70 5.95 13.85
N GLU A 10 -4.94 5.59 13.56
CA GLU A 10 -5.39 4.19 13.55
C GLU A 10 -4.73 3.41 12.43
N GLN A 11 -4.70 3.95 11.20
CA GLN A 11 -4.07 3.33 10.05
C GLN A 11 -2.56 3.16 10.23
N ILE A 12 -1.91 4.13 10.87
CA ILE A 12 -0.50 4.04 11.25
C ILE A 12 -0.27 2.88 12.21
N ASN A 13 -1.11 2.73 13.23
CA ASN A 13 -0.99 1.64 14.20
C ASN A 13 -1.20 0.28 13.54
N GLU A 14 -2.23 0.13 12.69
CA GLU A 14 -2.46 -1.10 11.94
C GLU A 14 -1.27 -1.45 11.03
N LEU A 15 -0.72 -0.49 10.29
CA LEU A 15 0.46 -0.73 9.44
C LEU A 15 1.70 -1.08 10.27
N ARG A 16 1.88 -0.50 11.45
CA ARG A 16 2.95 -0.89 12.36
C ARG A 16 2.83 -2.34 12.78
N GLU A 17 1.65 -2.78 13.17
CA GLU A 17 1.42 -4.16 13.60
C GLU A 17 1.66 -5.16 12.48
N VAL A 18 1.15 -4.87 11.28
CA VAL A 18 1.12 -5.83 10.17
C VAL A 18 2.42 -5.82 9.36
N VAL A 19 3.05 -4.66 9.20
CA VAL A 19 4.23 -4.49 8.33
C VAL A 19 5.49 -4.23 9.14
N GLU A 20 5.49 -3.22 10.02
CA GLU A 20 6.70 -2.77 10.72
C GLU A 20 7.19 -3.79 11.74
N LEU A 21 6.32 -4.25 12.64
CA LEU A 21 6.70 -5.20 13.69
C LEU A 21 7.22 -6.54 13.14
N PRO A 22 6.58 -7.19 12.14
CA PRO A 22 7.11 -8.42 11.58
C PRO A 22 8.45 -8.27 10.88
N LEU A 23 8.70 -7.14 10.23
CA LEU A 23 10.00 -6.87 9.59
C LEU A 23 11.11 -6.63 10.65
N LYS A 24 10.80 -5.91 11.72
CA LYS A 24 11.76 -5.62 12.79
C LYS A 24 12.00 -6.78 13.75
N ASN A 25 10.96 -7.56 14.06
CA ASN A 25 10.96 -8.54 15.16
C ASN A 25 10.63 -9.98 14.69
N LYS A 26 11.10 -10.38 13.53
CA LYS A 26 10.86 -11.70 12.92
C LYS A 26 11.06 -12.87 13.89
N LYS A 27 12.12 -12.82 14.74
CA LYS A 27 12.43 -13.87 15.71
C LYS A 27 11.34 -14.05 16.76
N ILE A 28 10.67 -12.97 17.17
CA ILE A 28 9.58 -13.04 18.16
C ILE A 28 8.38 -13.75 17.56
N PHE A 29 7.96 -13.36 16.33
CA PHE A 29 6.86 -14.01 15.62
C PHE A 29 7.11 -15.51 15.42
N SER A 30 8.34 -15.89 15.06
CA SER A 30 8.72 -17.30 14.92
C SER A 30 8.67 -18.08 16.23
N LYS A 31 9.08 -17.46 17.36
CA LYS A 31 9.05 -18.11 18.68
C LYS A 31 7.63 -18.30 19.22
N VAL A 32 6.75 -17.33 18.99
CA VAL A 32 5.36 -17.36 19.47
C VAL A 32 4.46 -18.18 18.55
N GLY A 33 4.92 -18.52 17.33
CA GLY A 33 4.13 -19.27 16.34
C GLY A 33 3.06 -18.43 15.65
N ILE A 34 3.11 -17.09 15.74
CA ILE A 34 2.17 -16.20 15.05
C ILE A 34 2.64 -16.02 13.61
N ILE A 35 1.73 -16.24 12.68
CA ILE A 35 1.95 -16.02 11.24
C ILE A 35 1.43 -14.62 10.88
N PRO A 36 2.32 -13.63 10.64
CA PRO A 36 1.87 -12.30 10.24
C PRO A 36 1.35 -12.30 8.80
N PRO A 37 0.40 -11.42 8.44
CA PRO A 37 -0.06 -11.24 7.07
C PRO A 37 1.12 -10.97 6.11
N LYS A 38 1.01 -11.50 4.89
CA LYS A 38 2.03 -11.26 3.86
C LYS A 38 1.93 -9.86 3.28
N GLY A 39 0.71 -9.37 3.15
CA GLY A 39 0.44 -8.08 2.54
C GLY A 39 -0.78 -7.38 3.11
N VAL A 40 -0.87 -6.11 2.76
CA VAL A 40 -1.92 -5.17 3.17
C VAL A 40 -2.51 -4.55 1.92
N LEU A 41 -3.81 -4.34 1.91
CA LEU A 41 -4.49 -3.50 0.94
C LEU A 41 -4.94 -2.20 1.60
N LEU A 42 -4.39 -1.07 1.15
CA LEU A 42 -4.89 0.26 1.49
C LEU A 42 -5.96 0.66 0.47
N TYR A 43 -7.14 1.01 0.93
CA TYR A 43 -8.22 1.43 0.05
C TYR A 43 -8.92 2.68 0.57
N GLY A 44 -9.48 3.46 -0.33
CA GLY A 44 -10.20 4.69 -0.03
C GLY A 44 -10.08 5.72 -1.15
N PRO A 45 -10.69 6.90 -1.00
CA PRO A 45 -10.74 7.91 -2.04
C PRO A 45 -9.34 8.40 -2.44
N PRO A 46 -9.17 8.96 -3.64
CA PRO A 46 -7.91 9.58 -4.05
C PRO A 46 -7.55 10.73 -3.11
N GLY A 47 -6.25 10.98 -2.94
CA GLY A 47 -5.75 12.07 -2.07
C GLY A 47 -5.82 11.79 -0.56
N SER A 48 -6.32 10.63 -0.10
CA SER A 48 -6.45 10.31 1.32
C SER A 48 -5.13 9.97 2.04
N GLY A 49 -3.98 9.93 1.35
CA GLY A 49 -2.67 9.72 1.97
C GLY A 49 -2.14 8.27 1.93
N LYS A 50 -2.75 7.36 1.16
CA LYS A 50 -2.32 5.96 1.04
C LYS A 50 -0.84 5.78 0.70
N THR A 51 -0.37 6.50 -0.31
CA THR A 51 1.04 6.47 -0.74
C THR A 51 1.98 7.03 0.34
N LEU A 52 1.56 8.07 1.06
CA LEU A 52 2.32 8.63 2.19
C LEU A 52 2.48 7.62 3.33
N LEU A 53 1.41 6.90 3.67
CA LEU A 53 1.45 5.83 4.67
C LEU A 53 2.45 4.74 4.29
N ALA A 54 2.43 4.26 3.04
CA ALA A 54 3.35 3.24 2.54
C ALA A 54 4.82 3.72 2.61
N LYS A 55 5.10 4.95 2.19
CA LYS A 55 6.45 5.53 2.26
C LYS A 55 6.92 5.73 3.70
N ALA A 56 6.02 6.09 4.61
CA ALA A 56 6.38 6.29 6.02
C ALA A 56 6.72 4.95 6.71
N VAL A 57 5.99 3.87 6.45
CA VAL A 57 6.33 2.56 7.01
C VAL A 57 7.66 2.02 6.47
N ALA A 58 7.93 2.23 5.18
CA ALA A 58 9.21 1.86 4.58
C ALA A 58 10.38 2.62 5.25
N SER A 59 10.24 3.92 5.41
CA SER A 59 11.23 4.75 6.11
C SER A 59 11.45 4.31 7.55
N SER A 60 10.39 3.96 8.30
CA SER A 60 10.49 3.54 9.69
C SER A 60 11.16 2.17 9.86
N THR A 61 11.03 1.29 8.87
CA THR A 61 11.63 -0.06 8.89
C THR A 61 13.02 -0.11 8.31
N LYS A 62 13.50 0.97 7.68
CA LYS A 62 14.72 1.01 6.85
C LYS A 62 14.70 -0.05 5.75
N ALA A 63 13.51 -0.45 5.30
CA ALA A 63 13.33 -1.40 4.22
C ALA A 63 13.51 -0.72 2.85
N SER A 64 14.02 -1.49 1.88
CA SER A 64 14.05 -1.06 0.48
C SER A 64 12.62 -0.87 -0.02
N PHE A 65 12.31 0.28 -0.59
CA PHE A 65 10.98 0.59 -1.12
C PHE A 65 10.98 0.44 -2.65
N ILE A 66 10.15 -0.49 -3.13
CA ILE A 66 10.01 -0.77 -4.56
C ILE A 66 8.59 -0.35 -4.94
N GLU A 67 8.50 0.78 -5.63
CA GLU A 67 7.23 1.38 -6.06
C GLU A 67 6.90 0.93 -7.48
N VAL A 68 5.67 0.48 -7.69
CA VAL A 68 5.13 0.01 -8.96
C VAL A 68 3.74 0.57 -9.13
N VAL A 69 3.42 1.06 -10.32
CA VAL A 69 2.07 1.51 -10.68
C VAL A 69 1.40 0.44 -11.54
N GLY A 70 0.24 -0.04 -11.12
CA GLY A 70 -0.47 -1.13 -11.80
C GLY A 70 -0.80 -0.81 -13.25
N SER A 71 -1.24 0.42 -13.54
CA SER A 71 -1.53 0.87 -14.89
C SER A 71 -0.29 0.86 -15.82
N GLU A 72 0.90 1.14 -15.29
CA GLU A 72 2.14 1.07 -16.08
C GLU A 72 2.53 -0.37 -16.45
N LEU A 73 2.22 -1.35 -15.59
CA LEU A 73 2.48 -2.76 -15.88
C LEU A 73 1.68 -3.26 -17.10
N VAL A 74 0.50 -2.68 -17.32
CA VAL A 74 -0.39 -3.05 -18.44
C VAL A 74 -0.06 -2.28 -19.71
N GLN A 75 0.13 -0.95 -19.60
CA GLN A 75 0.22 -0.06 -20.77
C GLN A 75 1.59 -0.02 -21.41
N LYS A 76 2.67 0.03 -20.62
CA LYS A 76 4.05 0.18 -21.12
C LYS A 76 4.69 -1.14 -21.54
N PHE A 77 4.19 -2.26 -21.03
CA PHE A 77 4.82 -3.56 -21.16
C PHE A 77 3.87 -4.62 -21.75
N ILE A 78 3.21 -4.28 -22.86
CA ILE A 78 2.36 -5.23 -23.60
C ILE A 78 3.19 -6.50 -23.94
N GLY A 79 2.76 -7.65 -23.42
CA GLY A 79 3.45 -8.93 -23.57
C GLY A 79 4.53 -9.22 -22.52
N GLU A 80 4.95 -8.26 -21.70
CA GLU A 80 6.01 -8.40 -20.69
C GLU A 80 5.55 -8.22 -19.24
N GLY A 81 4.30 -7.85 -18.99
CA GLY A 81 3.79 -7.54 -17.65
C GLY A 81 4.03 -8.66 -16.63
N ALA A 82 3.75 -9.90 -17.01
CA ALA A 82 3.98 -11.06 -16.16
C ALA A 82 5.47 -11.26 -15.81
N LYS A 83 6.37 -11.04 -16.77
CA LYS A 83 7.82 -11.12 -16.55
C LYS A 83 8.28 -10.03 -15.58
N LEU A 84 7.81 -8.80 -15.79
CA LEU A 84 8.14 -7.66 -14.92
C LEU A 84 7.68 -7.90 -13.49
N VAL A 85 6.47 -8.42 -13.27
CA VAL A 85 6.02 -8.84 -11.93
C VAL A 85 7.01 -9.80 -11.29
N LYS A 86 7.43 -10.85 -12.00
CA LYS A 86 8.42 -11.82 -11.51
C LYS A 86 9.75 -11.16 -11.15
N ASP A 87 10.24 -10.25 -11.99
CA ASP A 87 11.51 -9.55 -11.79
C ASP A 87 11.44 -8.61 -10.58
N ILE A 88 10.32 -7.92 -10.37
CA ILE A 88 10.05 -7.08 -9.18
C ILE A 88 10.13 -7.92 -7.90
N PHE A 89 9.46 -9.06 -7.87
CA PHE A 89 9.48 -9.94 -6.71
C PHE A 89 10.84 -10.57 -6.44
N LYS A 90 11.59 -10.89 -7.50
CA LYS A 90 12.99 -11.32 -7.39
C LYS A 90 13.86 -10.23 -6.78
N LEU A 91 13.78 -9.01 -7.32
CA LEU A 91 14.49 -7.84 -6.80
C LEU A 91 14.17 -7.57 -5.32
N ALA A 92 12.90 -7.70 -4.94
CA ALA A 92 12.49 -7.52 -3.55
C ALA A 92 13.11 -8.55 -2.61
N LYS A 93 13.24 -9.80 -3.04
CA LYS A 93 13.95 -10.85 -2.28
C LYS A 93 15.43 -10.54 -2.12
N GLU A 94 16.07 -10.07 -3.17
CA GLU A 94 17.50 -9.72 -3.18
C GLU A 94 17.81 -8.51 -2.30
N LYS A 95 16.88 -7.55 -2.26
CA LYS A 95 17.01 -6.31 -1.46
C LYS A 95 16.32 -6.36 -0.09
N ALA A 96 16.00 -7.54 0.41
CA ALA A 96 15.36 -7.68 1.70
C ALA A 96 16.22 -7.15 2.88
N PRO A 97 15.63 -6.47 3.89
CA PRO A 97 14.21 -6.24 4.08
C PRO A 97 13.64 -5.23 3.06
N SER A 98 12.51 -5.55 2.46
CA SER A 98 11.91 -4.75 1.40
C SER A 98 10.39 -4.68 1.48
N ILE A 99 9.84 -3.62 0.92
CA ILE A 99 8.40 -3.41 0.75
C ILE A 99 8.13 -3.20 -0.74
N ILE A 100 7.29 -4.05 -1.32
CA ILE A 100 6.73 -3.83 -2.66
C ILE A 100 5.44 -3.03 -2.46
N PHE A 101 5.40 -1.86 -3.05
CA PHE A 101 4.23 -1.00 -3.07
C PHE A 101 3.64 -1.00 -4.48
N ILE A 102 2.39 -1.44 -4.60
CA ILE A 102 1.68 -1.50 -5.88
C ILE A 102 0.54 -0.50 -5.80
N ASP A 103 0.72 0.65 -6.44
CA ASP A 103 -0.34 1.65 -6.57
C ASP A 103 -1.28 1.28 -7.73
N GLU A 104 -2.53 1.73 -7.66
CA GLU A 104 -3.55 1.42 -8.67
C GLU A 104 -3.65 -0.08 -8.98
N ILE A 105 -3.66 -0.92 -7.93
CA ILE A 105 -3.67 -2.38 -8.11
C ILE A 105 -4.91 -2.86 -8.87
N ASP A 106 -5.99 -2.12 -8.83
CA ASP A 106 -7.22 -2.34 -9.60
C ASP A 106 -6.98 -2.34 -11.12
N ALA A 107 -5.96 -1.66 -11.63
CA ALA A 107 -5.61 -1.70 -13.05
C ALA A 107 -5.23 -3.12 -13.55
N ILE A 108 -4.76 -3.98 -12.65
CA ILE A 108 -4.37 -5.37 -12.98
C ILE A 108 -5.25 -6.42 -12.29
N ALA A 109 -5.97 -6.06 -11.24
CA ALA A 109 -6.71 -6.99 -10.38
C ALA A 109 -8.23 -6.69 -10.34
N ALA A 110 -8.80 -6.01 -11.35
CA ALA A 110 -10.24 -5.83 -11.46
C ALA A 110 -10.93 -7.10 -12.00
N GLU A 111 -12.14 -7.38 -11.53
CA GLU A 111 -12.94 -8.55 -11.97
C GLU A 111 -13.25 -8.55 -13.47
N ARG A 112 -13.46 -7.38 -14.05
CA ARG A 112 -13.72 -7.19 -15.48
C ARG A 112 -12.98 -5.98 -15.99
N ILE A 113 -12.15 -6.19 -16.99
CA ILE A 113 -11.37 -5.13 -17.64
C ILE A 113 -11.66 -5.19 -19.13
N ASP A 114 -12.37 -4.17 -19.65
CA ASP A 114 -12.73 -4.05 -21.05
C ASP A 114 -11.60 -3.38 -21.85
N PHE A 115 -10.56 -4.15 -22.19
CA PHE A 115 -9.44 -3.68 -23.04
C PHE A 115 -9.45 -4.29 -24.45
N GLY A 116 -10.53 -4.99 -24.84
CA GLY A 116 -10.54 -5.82 -26.06
C GLY A 116 -9.77 -7.14 -25.89
N ALA A 117 -10.02 -8.13 -26.74
CA ALA A 117 -9.62 -9.51 -26.55
C ALA A 117 -8.10 -9.77 -26.35
N SER A 118 -7.22 -8.94 -26.90
CA SER A 118 -5.76 -9.06 -26.71
C SER A 118 -5.26 -8.40 -25.44
N GLY A 119 -5.79 -7.22 -25.09
CA GLY A 119 -5.45 -6.51 -23.87
C GLY A 119 -5.90 -7.25 -22.62
N GLU A 120 -7.10 -7.80 -22.62
CA GLU A 120 -7.66 -8.60 -21.52
C GLU A 120 -6.79 -9.81 -21.18
N ARG A 121 -6.32 -10.53 -22.18
CA ARG A 121 -5.43 -11.69 -21.95
C ARG A 121 -4.12 -11.32 -21.29
N GLU A 122 -3.55 -10.17 -21.63
CA GLU A 122 -2.30 -9.73 -21.05
C GLU A 122 -2.48 -9.26 -19.61
N VAL A 123 -3.54 -8.51 -19.32
CA VAL A 123 -3.88 -8.11 -17.94
C VAL A 123 -4.14 -9.34 -17.09
N GLN A 124 -4.93 -10.30 -17.59
CA GLN A 124 -5.20 -11.53 -16.87
C GLN A 124 -3.91 -12.35 -16.61
N ARG A 125 -3.01 -12.43 -17.59
CA ARG A 125 -1.72 -13.11 -17.43
C ARG A 125 -0.85 -12.44 -16.38
N THR A 126 -0.78 -11.10 -16.37
CA THR A 126 -0.07 -10.30 -15.37
C THR A 126 -0.66 -10.52 -13.98
N PHE A 127 -1.99 -10.51 -13.86
CA PHE A 127 -2.70 -10.78 -12.62
C PHE A 127 -2.44 -12.19 -12.08
N MET A 128 -2.53 -13.21 -12.94
CA MET A 128 -2.23 -14.59 -12.54
C MET A 128 -0.78 -14.75 -12.06
N GLN A 129 0.18 -14.06 -12.69
CA GLN A 129 1.56 -14.04 -12.24
C GLN A 129 1.69 -13.36 -10.87
N LEU A 130 0.99 -12.23 -10.64
CA LEU A 130 0.96 -11.57 -9.33
C LEU A 130 0.44 -12.51 -8.24
N LEU A 131 -0.67 -13.21 -8.49
CA LEU A 131 -1.21 -14.18 -7.55
C LEU A 131 -0.21 -15.32 -7.26
N ALA A 132 0.45 -15.84 -8.29
CA ALA A 132 1.47 -16.89 -8.14
C ALA A 132 2.65 -16.42 -7.28
N GLU A 133 3.14 -15.18 -7.48
CA GLU A 133 4.19 -14.62 -6.65
C GLU A 133 3.73 -14.42 -5.20
N LEU A 134 2.52 -13.90 -4.96
CA LEU A 134 1.94 -13.76 -3.63
C LEU A 134 1.85 -15.11 -2.90
N ASP A 135 1.39 -16.16 -3.58
CA ASP A 135 1.27 -17.50 -3.01
C ASP A 135 2.66 -18.12 -2.73
N GLY A 136 3.64 -17.86 -3.59
CA GLY A 136 5.03 -18.34 -3.44
C GLY A 136 5.82 -17.68 -2.31
N PHE A 137 5.31 -16.61 -1.69
CA PHE A 137 5.98 -15.95 -0.56
C PHE A 137 5.75 -16.68 0.75
N LYS A 138 6.82 -16.86 1.53
CA LYS A 138 6.70 -17.33 2.92
C LYS A 138 6.21 -16.19 3.83
N PRO A 139 5.29 -16.45 4.77
CA PRO A 139 4.74 -15.41 5.67
C PRO A 139 5.80 -14.64 6.47
N LEU A 140 6.87 -15.31 6.84
CA LEU A 140 8.01 -14.73 7.57
C LEU A 140 9.17 -14.30 6.67
N SER A 141 8.91 -14.08 5.38
CA SER A 141 9.92 -13.45 4.51
C SER A 141 10.16 -12.01 4.96
N ASN A 142 11.38 -11.51 4.73
CA ASN A 142 11.69 -10.08 4.99
C ASN A 142 11.18 -9.17 3.86
N VAL A 143 10.11 -9.59 3.19
CA VAL A 143 9.44 -8.83 2.15
C VAL A 143 7.98 -8.68 2.54
N LYS A 144 7.45 -7.48 2.44
CA LYS A 144 6.03 -7.16 2.64
C LYS A 144 5.47 -6.52 1.38
N ILE A 145 4.17 -6.68 1.19
CA ILE A 145 3.49 -6.15 0.02
C ILE A 145 2.39 -5.21 0.50
N ILE A 146 2.32 -4.02 -0.10
CA ILE A 146 1.27 -3.04 0.15
C ILE A 146 0.63 -2.72 -1.19
N GLY A 147 -0.61 -3.16 -1.38
CA GLY A 147 -1.44 -2.75 -2.51
C GLY A 147 -2.24 -1.49 -2.17
N CYS A 148 -2.45 -0.61 -3.14
CA CYS A 148 -3.34 0.54 -3.01
C CYS A 148 -4.38 0.55 -4.12
N THR A 149 -5.60 0.94 -3.76
CA THR A 149 -6.69 1.16 -4.72
C THR A 149 -7.63 2.27 -4.27
N ASN A 150 -8.19 2.98 -5.23
CA ASN A 150 -9.32 3.88 -5.01
C ASN A 150 -10.67 3.16 -5.21
N ARG A 151 -10.67 1.95 -5.76
CA ARG A 151 -11.82 1.20 -6.24
C ARG A 151 -11.81 -0.24 -5.69
N LYS A 152 -11.95 -0.39 -4.36
CA LYS A 152 -12.05 -1.73 -3.74
C LYS A 152 -13.22 -2.55 -4.28
N ASP A 153 -14.28 -1.87 -4.70
CA ASP A 153 -15.53 -2.44 -5.21
C ASP A 153 -15.36 -3.30 -6.48
N ILE A 154 -14.35 -3.01 -7.30
CA ILE A 154 -14.08 -3.71 -8.56
C ILE A 154 -12.97 -4.76 -8.46
N LEU A 155 -12.31 -4.87 -7.31
CA LEU A 155 -11.20 -5.82 -7.16
C LEU A 155 -11.67 -7.27 -7.18
N ASP A 156 -10.95 -8.10 -7.94
CA ASP A 156 -11.12 -9.54 -7.91
C ASP A 156 -10.85 -10.09 -6.48
N SER A 157 -11.81 -10.83 -5.96
CA SER A 157 -11.74 -11.40 -4.62
C SER A 157 -10.52 -12.29 -4.38
N ALA A 158 -9.89 -12.81 -5.43
CA ALA A 158 -8.70 -13.62 -5.34
C ALA A 158 -7.51 -12.88 -4.71
N ILE A 159 -7.39 -11.54 -4.95
CA ILE A 159 -6.26 -10.75 -4.43
C ILE A 159 -6.32 -10.56 -2.90
N ILE A 160 -7.53 -10.52 -2.34
CA ILE A 160 -7.79 -10.27 -0.90
C ILE A 160 -8.03 -11.55 -0.09
N ARG A 161 -7.80 -12.71 -0.69
CA ARG A 161 -7.92 -14.00 0.02
C ARG A 161 -6.84 -14.16 1.09
N PRO A 162 -7.12 -14.97 2.16
CA PRO A 162 -6.12 -15.30 3.16
C PRO A 162 -4.79 -15.78 2.57
N GLY A 163 -3.70 -15.22 3.06
CA GLY A 163 -2.35 -15.50 2.58
C GLY A 163 -1.87 -14.62 1.42
N ARG A 164 -2.67 -13.64 0.97
CA ARG A 164 -2.34 -12.63 -0.04
C ARG A 164 -2.40 -11.23 0.56
N LEU A 165 -3.22 -10.31 0.02
CA LEU A 165 -3.48 -8.99 0.63
C LEU A 165 -4.69 -9.09 1.58
N ASP A 166 -4.57 -9.90 2.59
CA ASP A 166 -5.67 -10.29 3.47
C ASP A 166 -5.95 -9.29 4.61
N ARG A 167 -5.06 -8.33 4.84
CA ARG A 167 -5.30 -7.22 5.76
C ARG A 167 -5.77 -6.00 4.97
N LEU A 168 -7.00 -5.59 5.22
CA LEU A 168 -7.64 -4.44 4.57
C LEU A 168 -7.63 -3.25 5.52
N ILE A 169 -7.07 -2.11 5.08
CA ILE A 169 -7.01 -0.87 5.87
C ILE A 169 -7.69 0.23 5.06
N GLU A 170 -8.76 0.78 5.61
CA GLU A 170 -9.46 1.91 5.02
C GLU A 170 -8.73 3.21 5.33
N VAL A 171 -8.47 4.00 4.30
CA VAL A 171 -7.88 5.32 4.40
C VAL A 171 -8.88 6.32 3.85
N GLY A 172 -9.78 6.77 4.73
CA GLY A 172 -10.83 7.73 4.40
C GLY A 172 -10.32 9.15 4.26
N LEU A 173 -11.25 10.05 3.93
CA LEU A 173 -10.97 11.49 4.00
C LEU A 173 -10.81 11.93 5.47
N PRO A 174 -9.98 12.95 5.75
CA PRO A 174 -9.75 13.39 7.11
C PRO A 174 -10.99 14.04 7.70
N ASP A 175 -11.32 13.67 8.95
CA ASP A 175 -12.30 14.37 9.75
C ASP A 175 -11.76 15.73 10.23
N GLN A 176 -12.52 16.44 11.05
CA GLN A 176 -12.14 17.76 11.55
C GLN A 176 -10.81 17.74 12.33
N GLU A 177 -10.62 16.73 13.18
CA GLU A 177 -9.38 16.60 13.95
C GLU A 177 -8.20 16.26 13.03
N GLY A 178 -8.40 15.36 12.08
CA GLY A 178 -7.42 14.99 11.07
C GLY A 178 -6.99 16.17 10.21
N ARG A 179 -7.95 17.02 9.78
CA ARG A 179 -7.63 18.25 9.05
C ARG A 179 -6.76 19.21 9.89
N LEU A 180 -7.07 19.33 11.17
CA LEU A 180 -6.25 20.15 12.08
C LEU A 180 -4.82 19.59 12.21
N GLU A 181 -4.67 18.28 12.34
CA GLU A 181 -3.35 17.62 12.39
C GLU A 181 -2.58 17.81 11.11
N ILE A 182 -3.22 17.63 9.94
CA ILE A 182 -2.62 17.89 8.63
C ILE A 182 -2.13 19.33 8.53
N LEU A 183 -2.97 20.29 8.93
CA LEU A 183 -2.57 21.71 8.96
C LEU A 183 -1.35 21.94 9.84
N LYS A 184 -1.32 21.36 11.05
CA LYS A 184 -0.17 21.48 11.95
C LYS A 184 1.12 20.96 11.32
N VAL A 185 1.04 19.81 10.62
CA VAL A 185 2.20 19.21 9.92
C VAL A 185 2.70 20.15 8.82
N HIS A 186 1.82 20.62 7.94
CA HIS A 186 2.20 21.45 6.81
C HIS A 186 2.63 22.86 7.18
N THR A 187 2.15 23.36 8.31
CA THR A 187 2.50 24.72 8.77
C THR A 187 3.63 24.74 9.80
N ALA A 188 4.18 23.60 10.18
CA ALA A 188 5.21 23.50 11.22
C ALA A 188 6.46 24.35 10.94
N ALA A 189 6.80 24.56 9.66
CA ALA A 189 7.93 25.40 9.23
C ALA A 189 7.54 26.83 8.87
N MET A 190 6.25 27.19 9.02
CA MET A 190 5.73 28.51 8.63
C MET A 190 5.68 29.46 9.83
N ASN A 191 6.01 30.72 9.62
CA ASN A 191 5.86 31.77 10.62
C ASN A 191 4.39 32.29 10.62
N LEU A 192 3.53 31.64 11.41
CA LEU A 192 2.13 31.99 11.49
C LEU A 192 1.91 33.18 12.43
N LYS A 193 1.46 34.31 11.90
CA LYS A 193 1.02 35.45 12.71
C LYS A 193 -0.50 35.50 12.78
N ARG A 194 -1.06 35.38 13.99
CA ARG A 194 -2.50 35.51 14.28
C ARG A 194 -3.42 34.52 13.53
N VAL A 195 -2.89 33.35 13.11
CA VAL A 195 -3.68 32.29 12.46
C VAL A 195 -4.16 31.30 13.50
N LYS A 196 -5.46 31.06 13.55
CA LYS A 196 -6.07 30.04 14.39
C LYS A 196 -6.32 28.79 13.54
N LEU A 197 -5.41 27.82 13.61
CA LEU A 197 -5.46 26.59 12.79
C LEU A 197 -6.78 25.81 12.95
N LYS A 198 -7.37 25.83 14.15
CA LYS A 198 -8.66 25.18 14.38
C LYS A 198 -9.79 25.81 13.57
N GLU A 199 -9.90 27.14 13.57
CA GLU A 199 -10.90 27.85 12.76
C GLU A 199 -10.66 27.65 11.24
N ALA A 200 -9.41 27.49 10.85
CA ALA A 200 -9.07 27.16 9.46
C ALA A 200 -9.52 25.73 9.11
N ALA A 201 -9.25 24.75 9.98
CA ALA A 201 -9.68 23.37 9.78
C ALA A 201 -11.20 23.21 9.69
N ASP A 202 -11.95 24.00 10.48
CA ASP A 202 -13.43 24.00 10.50
C ASP A 202 -14.03 24.50 9.16
N LYS A 203 -13.30 25.36 8.44
CA LYS A 203 -13.74 25.95 7.17
C LYS A 203 -13.29 25.16 5.94
N MET A 204 -12.44 24.15 6.11
CA MET A 204 -12.00 23.30 5.00
C MET A 204 -13.08 22.27 4.70
N GLU A 205 -13.47 22.21 3.42
CA GLU A 205 -14.25 21.12 2.85
C GLU A 205 -13.32 19.98 2.41
N ASN A 206 -13.86 18.76 2.41
CA ASN A 206 -13.12 17.57 1.95
C ASN A 206 -13.09 17.47 0.43
#